data_03f25f611e3b0902e1589e427078618b
#
_entry.id   03f25f611e3b0902e1589e427078618b
#
_cell.length_a   1.000
_cell.length_b   1.000
_cell.length_c   1.000
_cell.angle_alpha   90.00
_cell.angle_beta   90.00
_cell.angle_gamma   90.00
#
_symmetry.space_group_name_H-M   'P 1'
#
loop_
_entity.id
_entity.type
_entity.pdbx_description
1 polymer ?
#
loop_
_entity_poly.entity_id
_entity_poly.type
_entity_poly.pdbx_seq_one_letter_code
_entity_poly.pdbx_strand_id
1 'polypeptide(L)'
;MNNNFFEVKNVDFVAGGKTKVRNMSFAIENEGDVICLLGPSGIGKTTILRTIAGLQKIKNGSIELKGKIISSSDVNVEPEDRNISLAFQENSLFPHYTVEKNILLGLEKNKGKKEKQIDLKEILDLLDLSNILKQYPHQISAGEAQRTSLARTLLTQPDLLSVSYTHLTLPTTEAV
;
A
#
# COMPACT_ATOMS: atom_id res chain seq x y z
N MET A 1 -1.11 -28.28 -2.79
CA MET A 1 -1.48 -27.16 -1.92
C MET A 1 -1.29 -25.90 -2.74
N ASN A 2 -2.34 -25.10 -2.99
CA ASN A 2 -2.19 -23.81 -3.66
C ASN A 2 -1.35 -22.91 -2.75
N ASN A 3 -0.16 -22.58 -3.21
CA ASN A 3 0.78 -21.76 -2.45
C ASN A 3 0.63 -20.32 -2.94
N ASN A 4 -0.54 -19.71 -2.67
CA ASN A 4 -0.80 -18.33 -3.06
C ASN A 4 0.18 -17.37 -2.34
N PHE A 5 0.65 -16.36 -3.06
CA PHE A 5 1.52 -15.33 -2.50
C PHE A 5 0.79 -14.53 -1.40
N PHE A 6 -0.49 -14.19 -1.66
CA PHE A 6 -1.37 -13.52 -0.70
C PHE A 6 -2.78 -14.08 -0.82
N GLU A 7 -3.47 -14.25 0.30
CA GLU A 7 -4.81 -14.83 0.30
C GLU A 7 -5.72 -14.22 1.38
N VAL A 8 -6.94 -13.94 0.99
CA VAL A 8 -8.05 -13.52 1.86
C VAL A 8 -9.11 -14.60 1.79
N LYS A 9 -9.48 -15.20 2.92
CA LYS A 9 -10.45 -16.29 3.04
C LYS A 9 -11.62 -15.90 3.91
N ASN A 10 -12.82 -15.80 3.34
CA ASN A 10 -14.11 -15.61 4.04
C ASN A 10 -14.10 -14.46 5.06
N VAL A 11 -13.45 -13.34 4.70
CA VAL A 11 -13.25 -12.23 5.64
C VAL A 11 -14.44 -11.28 5.66
N ASP A 12 -14.86 -10.93 6.88
CA ASP A 12 -15.76 -9.82 7.15
C ASP A 12 -14.95 -8.56 7.50
N PHE A 13 -14.99 -7.57 6.60
CA PHE A 13 -14.32 -6.28 6.78
C PHE A 13 -15.22 -5.29 7.54
N VAL A 14 -14.71 -4.74 8.63
CA VAL A 14 -15.46 -3.90 9.57
C VAL A 14 -14.86 -2.50 9.65
N ALA A 15 -15.71 -1.47 9.67
CA ALA A 15 -15.30 -0.09 9.97
C ALA A 15 -16.33 0.59 10.85
N GLY A 16 -15.89 1.28 11.92
CA GLY A 16 -16.76 1.95 12.87
C GLY A 16 -17.79 1.00 13.51
N GLY A 17 -17.40 -0.23 13.81
CA GLY A 17 -18.27 -1.25 14.39
C GLY A 17 -19.30 -1.87 13.41
N LYS A 18 -19.35 -1.41 12.16
CA LYS A 18 -20.29 -1.93 11.14
C LYS A 18 -19.55 -2.75 10.09
N THR A 19 -20.08 -3.92 9.75
CA THR A 19 -19.57 -4.74 8.63
C THR A 19 -19.81 -4.00 7.32
N LYS A 20 -18.75 -3.73 6.57
CA LYS A 20 -18.78 -3.05 5.27
C LYS A 20 -18.83 -4.05 4.12
N VAL A 21 -18.00 -5.10 4.19
CA VAL A 21 -17.97 -6.17 3.19
C VAL A 21 -18.01 -7.51 3.93
N ARG A 22 -18.83 -8.43 3.47
CA ARG A 22 -19.01 -9.75 4.12
C ARG A 22 -18.46 -10.87 3.24
N ASN A 23 -17.88 -11.85 3.90
CA ASN A 23 -17.51 -13.14 3.32
C ASN A 23 -16.68 -13.00 2.03
N MET A 24 -15.74 -12.05 2.02
CA MET A 24 -14.90 -11.79 0.85
C MET A 24 -13.73 -12.77 0.80
N SER A 25 -13.51 -13.33 -0.38
CA SER A 25 -12.36 -14.21 -0.66
C SER A 25 -11.72 -13.84 -1.97
N PHE A 26 -10.39 -13.73 -2.00
CA PHE A 26 -9.58 -13.56 -3.21
C PHE A 26 -8.14 -13.93 -2.91
N ALA A 27 -7.35 -14.16 -3.96
CA ALA A 27 -5.93 -14.48 -3.83
C ALA A 27 -5.09 -13.75 -4.88
N ILE A 28 -3.83 -13.54 -4.56
CA ILE A 28 -2.74 -13.19 -5.47
C ILE A 28 -1.86 -14.44 -5.56
N GLU A 29 -1.71 -14.98 -6.76
CA GLU A 29 -1.02 -16.26 -6.93
C GLU A 29 0.48 -16.08 -6.89
N ASN A 30 1.00 -15.05 -7.57
CA ASN A 30 2.44 -14.85 -7.74
C ASN A 30 2.90 -13.50 -7.21
N GLU A 31 4.16 -13.43 -6.82
CA GLU A 31 4.84 -12.16 -6.58
C GLU A 31 4.91 -11.35 -7.88
N GLY A 32 4.57 -10.05 -7.77
CA GLY A 32 4.50 -9.15 -8.93
C GLY A 32 3.12 -9.05 -9.58
N ASP A 33 2.16 -9.90 -9.21
CA ASP A 33 0.78 -9.80 -9.69
C ASP A 33 0.10 -8.53 -9.14
N VAL A 34 -0.82 -7.96 -9.94
CA VAL A 34 -1.58 -6.76 -9.59
C VAL A 34 -3.07 -7.07 -9.53
N ILE A 35 -3.71 -6.74 -8.41
CA ILE A 35 -5.17 -6.82 -8.26
C ILE A 35 -5.76 -5.41 -8.15
N CYS A 36 -6.82 -5.15 -8.92
CA CYS A 36 -7.63 -3.93 -8.82
C CYS A 36 -8.93 -4.19 -8.06
N LEU A 37 -9.17 -3.40 -6.99
CA LEU A 37 -10.44 -3.37 -6.28
C LEU A 37 -11.33 -2.28 -6.88
N LEU A 38 -12.31 -2.67 -7.69
CA LEU A 38 -13.26 -1.77 -8.35
C LEU A 38 -14.59 -1.73 -7.59
N GLY A 39 -15.26 -0.59 -7.64
CA GLY A 39 -16.58 -0.42 -7.05
C GLY A 39 -16.86 1.04 -6.66
N PRO A 40 -18.14 1.38 -6.37
CA PRO A 40 -18.56 2.74 -6.04
C PRO A 40 -17.89 3.26 -4.77
N SER A 41 -17.89 4.59 -4.62
CA SER A 41 -17.39 5.23 -3.39
C SER A 41 -18.21 4.75 -2.18
N GLY A 42 -17.54 4.55 -1.05
CA GLY A 42 -18.17 4.11 0.19
C GLY A 42 -18.43 2.61 0.33
N ILE A 43 -18.22 1.77 -0.73
CA ILE A 43 -18.45 0.32 -0.67
C ILE A 43 -17.53 -0.42 0.31
N GLY A 44 -16.44 0.17 0.73
CA GLY A 44 -15.51 -0.44 1.69
C GLY A 44 -14.11 -0.74 1.14
N LYS A 45 -13.74 -0.28 -0.06
CA LYS A 45 -12.39 -0.50 -0.65
C LYS A 45 -11.27 -0.08 0.32
N THR A 46 -11.35 1.13 0.84
CA THR A 46 -10.36 1.64 1.81
C THR A 46 -10.35 0.83 3.11
N THR A 47 -11.51 0.32 3.53
CA THR A 47 -11.60 -0.58 4.71
C THR A 47 -10.83 -1.87 4.47
N ILE A 48 -10.99 -2.48 3.29
CA ILE A 48 -10.25 -3.69 2.90
C ILE A 48 -8.75 -3.42 2.95
N LEU A 49 -8.27 -2.36 2.28
CA LEU A 49 -6.84 -2.02 2.23
C LEU A 49 -6.26 -1.72 3.63
N ARG A 50 -7.00 -0.98 4.47
CA ARG A 50 -6.58 -0.70 5.86
C ARG A 50 -6.52 -1.97 6.71
N THR A 51 -7.47 -2.90 6.52
CA THR A 51 -7.48 -4.18 7.24
C THR A 51 -6.30 -5.05 6.81
N ILE A 52 -6.01 -5.14 5.52
CA ILE A 52 -4.85 -5.86 4.99
C ILE A 52 -3.55 -5.28 5.57
N ALA A 53 -3.44 -3.96 5.65
CA ALA A 53 -2.29 -3.28 6.24
C ALA A 53 -2.20 -3.39 7.78
N GLY A 54 -3.19 -4.00 8.46
CA GLY A 54 -3.19 -4.19 9.91
C GLY A 54 -3.77 -3.05 10.74
N LEU A 55 -4.25 -2.00 10.09
CA LEU A 55 -4.84 -0.83 10.76
C LEU A 55 -6.25 -1.09 11.29
N GLN A 56 -6.85 -2.21 10.92
CA GLN A 56 -8.17 -2.66 11.39
C GLN A 56 -8.17 -4.18 11.52
N LYS A 57 -8.88 -4.68 12.55
CA LYS A 57 -9.05 -6.12 12.77
C LYS A 57 -10.16 -6.67 11.91
N ILE A 58 -10.05 -7.94 11.53
CA ILE A 58 -11.14 -8.70 10.91
C ILE A 58 -12.08 -9.26 11.99
N LYS A 59 -13.29 -9.58 11.59
CA LYS A 59 -14.25 -10.24 12.48
C LYS A 59 -14.24 -11.76 12.30
N ASN A 60 -14.17 -12.22 11.05
CA ASN A 60 -14.18 -13.64 10.67
C ASN A 60 -13.17 -13.85 9.52
N GLY A 61 -12.83 -15.10 9.28
CA GLY A 61 -11.95 -15.50 8.18
C GLY A 61 -10.47 -15.40 8.51
N SER A 62 -9.64 -15.40 7.48
CA SER A 62 -8.19 -15.25 7.61
C SER A 62 -7.57 -14.46 6.46
N ILE A 63 -6.44 -13.81 6.74
CA ILE A 63 -5.57 -13.19 5.75
C ILE A 63 -4.19 -13.80 5.89
N GLU A 64 -3.64 -14.27 4.78
CA GLU A 64 -2.33 -14.92 4.70
C GLU A 64 -1.41 -14.19 3.72
N LEU A 65 -0.14 -14.07 4.07
CA LEU A 65 0.92 -13.54 3.20
C LEU A 65 2.08 -14.54 3.21
N LYS A 66 2.49 -15.02 2.03
CA LYS A 66 3.58 -16.01 1.88
C LYS A 66 3.39 -17.24 2.78
N GLY A 67 2.14 -17.75 2.87
CA GLY A 67 1.78 -18.91 3.69
C GLY A 67 1.73 -18.65 5.21
N LYS A 68 1.92 -17.40 5.66
CA LYS A 68 1.82 -17.02 7.06
C LYS A 68 0.52 -16.28 7.34
N ILE A 69 -0.25 -16.71 8.33
CA ILE A 69 -1.45 -15.99 8.77
C ILE A 69 -1.03 -14.68 9.43
N ILE A 70 -1.54 -13.57 8.90
CA ILE A 70 -1.32 -12.21 9.41
C ILE A 70 -2.55 -11.60 10.09
N SER A 71 -3.74 -12.14 9.81
CA SER A 71 -4.99 -11.83 10.53
C SER A 71 -5.89 -13.05 10.59
N SER A 72 -6.49 -13.30 11.75
CA SER A 72 -7.56 -14.28 11.98
C SER A 72 -8.38 -13.85 13.20
N SER A 73 -9.27 -14.71 13.73
CA SER A 73 -9.93 -14.50 15.03
C SER A 73 -8.92 -14.33 16.17
N ASP A 74 -7.81 -15.08 16.11
CA ASP A 74 -6.84 -15.22 17.22
C ASP A 74 -5.50 -14.53 16.95
N VAL A 75 -5.22 -14.21 15.67
CA VAL A 75 -3.97 -13.60 15.22
C VAL A 75 -4.24 -12.23 14.61
N ASN A 76 -3.50 -11.23 15.06
CA ASN A 76 -3.48 -9.93 14.39
C ASN A 76 -2.04 -9.38 14.48
N VAL A 77 -1.27 -9.62 13.44
CA VAL A 77 0.09 -9.08 13.31
C VAL A 77 0.00 -7.55 13.22
N GLU A 78 0.82 -6.84 13.96
CA GLU A 78 0.84 -5.37 13.96
C GLU A 78 1.30 -4.82 12.60
N PRO A 79 0.85 -3.62 12.19
CA PRO A 79 1.14 -3.06 10.87
C PRO A 79 2.64 -3.00 10.53
N GLU A 80 3.49 -2.66 11.50
CA GLU A 80 4.94 -2.58 11.36
C GLU A 80 5.61 -3.92 11.05
N ASP A 81 4.99 -5.03 11.48
CA ASP A 81 5.53 -6.39 11.34
C ASP A 81 4.98 -7.13 10.12
N ARG A 82 4.02 -6.56 9.39
CA ARG A 82 3.38 -7.21 8.21
C ARG A 82 4.22 -7.18 6.95
N ASN A 83 5.20 -6.30 6.84
CA ASN A 83 5.88 -5.98 5.59
C ASN A 83 4.91 -5.60 4.44
N ILE A 84 3.78 -4.99 4.78
CA ILE A 84 2.76 -4.46 3.86
C ILE A 84 2.78 -2.96 3.97
N SER A 85 2.84 -2.26 2.84
CA SER A 85 2.76 -0.81 2.81
C SER A 85 1.46 -0.33 2.20
N LEU A 86 0.89 0.72 2.78
CA LEU A 86 -0.32 1.37 2.31
C LEU A 86 0.00 2.80 1.91
N ALA A 87 -0.09 3.09 0.60
CA ALA A 87 -0.01 4.45 0.08
C ALA A 87 -1.39 5.10 0.14
N PHE A 88 -1.54 6.09 1.02
CA PHE A 88 -2.74 6.89 1.12
C PHE A 88 -2.77 7.97 0.03
N GLN A 89 -3.97 8.34 -0.40
CA GLN A 89 -4.18 9.42 -1.35
C GLN A 89 -3.91 10.80 -0.72
N GLU A 90 -4.18 10.96 0.57
CA GLU A 90 -3.91 12.20 1.30
C GLU A 90 -2.41 12.34 1.54
N ASN A 91 -1.91 13.56 1.35
CA ASN A 91 -0.50 13.89 1.51
C ASN A 91 0.03 13.49 2.89
N SER A 92 0.62 12.33 2.96
CA SER A 92 1.25 11.79 4.18
C SER A 92 2.70 12.27 4.34
N LEU A 93 3.10 13.34 3.63
CA LEU A 93 4.44 13.90 3.73
C LEU A 93 4.60 14.70 5.02
N PHE A 94 5.77 14.60 5.63
CA PHE A 94 6.13 15.43 6.76
C PHE A 94 6.42 16.86 6.28
N PRO A 95 5.64 17.86 6.69
CA PRO A 95 5.68 19.21 6.12
C PRO A 95 6.99 19.94 6.42
N HIS A 96 7.68 19.55 7.49
CA HIS A 96 8.95 20.11 7.93
C HIS A 96 10.18 19.43 7.34
N TYR A 97 9.99 18.41 6.50
CA TYR A 97 11.04 17.72 5.75
C TYR A 97 10.97 18.08 4.27
N THR A 98 12.14 18.17 3.64
CA THR A 98 12.24 18.26 2.18
C THR A 98 11.72 16.99 1.51
N VAL A 99 11.50 17.03 0.20
CA VAL A 99 11.17 15.85 -0.62
C VAL A 99 12.19 14.74 -0.39
N GLU A 100 13.49 15.05 -0.49
CA GLU A 100 14.56 14.09 -0.24
C GLU A 100 14.46 13.43 1.14
N LYS A 101 14.32 14.22 2.20
CA LYS A 101 14.20 13.68 3.56
C LYS A 101 12.95 12.81 3.73
N ASN A 102 11.82 13.21 3.13
CA ASN A 102 10.63 12.37 3.14
C ASN A 102 10.87 11.02 2.47
N ILE A 103 11.57 10.99 1.35
CA ILE A 103 11.90 9.75 0.61
C ILE A 103 12.84 8.87 1.42
N LEU A 104 13.89 9.44 2.00
CA LEU A 104 14.92 8.71 2.76
C LEU A 104 14.40 7.99 4.01
N LEU A 105 13.26 8.44 4.57
CA LEU A 105 12.59 7.71 5.67
C LEU A 105 12.22 6.28 5.27
N GLY A 106 11.93 6.03 3.98
CA GLY A 106 11.68 4.68 3.47
C GLY A 106 12.91 3.77 3.55
N LEU A 107 14.10 4.31 3.28
CA LEU A 107 15.36 3.58 3.40
C LEU A 107 15.74 3.28 4.85
N GLU A 108 15.46 4.19 5.79
CA GLU A 108 15.79 3.99 7.19
C GLU A 108 15.08 2.76 7.78
N LYS A 109 13.84 2.49 7.35
CA LYS A 109 13.08 1.31 7.77
C LYS A 109 13.69 0.00 7.27
N ASN A 110 14.49 0.04 6.20
CA ASN A 110 15.12 -1.14 5.58
C ASN A 110 16.53 -1.45 6.06
N LYS A 111 17.09 -0.66 6.98
CA LYS A 111 18.44 -0.92 7.53
C LYS A 111 18.48 -2.30 8.18
N GLY A 112 19.14 -3.25 7.53
CA GLY A 112 19.31 -4.63 8.01
C GLY A 112 18.63 -5.72 7.16
N LYS A 113 17.79 -5.41 6.18
CA LYS A 113 17.29 -6.38 5.21
C LYS A 113 18.35 -6.62 4.14
N LYS A 114 18.75 -7.90 3.95
CA LYS A 114 19.83 -8.32 3.01
C LYS A 114 19.37 -8.53 1.57
N GLU A 115 18.09 -8.32 1.26
CA GLU A 115 17.55 -8.55 -0.09
C GLU A 115 17.72 -7.33 -0.98
N LYS A 116 17.66 -7.53 -2.31
CA LYS A 116 17.89 -6.54 -3.37
C LYS A 116 17.46 -5.13 -2.95
N GLN A 117 18.42 -4.26 -2.72
CA GLN A 117 18.12 -2.85 -2.48
C GLN A 117 17.63 -2.25 -3.80
N ILE A 118 16.43 -1.69 -3.77
CA ILE A 118 15.95 -0.84 -4.87
C ILE A 118 16.89 0.38 -4.91
N ASP A 119 17.46 0.68 -6.07
CA ASP A 119 18.33 1.82 -6.24
C ASP A 119 17.51 3.12 -6.10
N LEU A 120 17.91 3.96 -5.14
CA LEU A 120 17.28 5.26 -4.93
C LEU A 120 17.28 6.09 -6.23
N LYS A 121 18.35 6.06 -7.00
CA LYS A 121 18.45 6.81 -8.25
C LYS A 121 17.42 6.33 -9.26
N GLU A 122 17.25 5.02 -9.40
CA GLU A 122 16.24 4.43 -10.28
C GLU A 122 14.81 4.88 -9.92
N ILE A 123 14.48 4.91 -8.62
CA ILE A 123 13.18 5.40 -8.15
C ILE A 123 12.99 6.90 -8.41
N LEU A 124 14.03 7.71 -8.20
CA LEU A 124 13.97 9.15 -8.44
C LEU A 124 13.76 9.47 -9.92
N ASP A 125 14.45 8.75 -10.80
CA ASP A 125 14.33 8.91 -12.25
C ASP A 125 12.96 8.40 -12.75
N LEU A 126 12.50 7.23 -12.27
CA LEU A 126 11.19 6.65 -12.64
C LEU A 126 10.01 7.57 -12.26
N LEU A 127 10.11 8.23 -11.11
CA LEU A 127 9.04 9.08 -10.58
C LEU A 127 9.24 10.58 -10.86
N ASP A 128 10.27 10.94 -11.65
CA ASP A 128 10.59 12.33 -12.02
C ASP A 128 10.66 13.26 -10.80
N LEU A 129 11.51 12.91 -9.83
CA LEU A 129 11.65 13.62 -8.55
C LEU A 129 12.98 14.34 -8.39
N SER A 130 13.96 14.08 -9.25
CA SER A 130 15.34 14.55 -9.12
C SER A 130 15.44 16.08 -9.03
N ASN A 131 14.55 16.82 -9.71
CA ASN A 131 14.58 18.27 -9.76
C ASN A 131 13.95 18.98 -8.54
N ILE A 132 13.22 18.25 -7.70
CA ILE A 132 12.44 18.81 -6.57
C ILE A 132 12.94 18.37 -5.19
N LEU A 133 14.04 17.62 -5.11
CA LEU A 133 14.55 17.01 -3.88
C LEU A 133 14.74 17.98 -2.71
N LYS A 134 15.14 19.23 -3.01
CA LYS A 134 15.39 20.27 -2.00
C LYS A 134 14.13 21.06 -1.60
N GLN A 135 13.02 20.85 -2.29
CA GLN A 135 11.76 21.54 -2.03
C GLN A 135 11.02 20.91 -0.82
N TYR A 136 10.17 21.72 -0.20
CA TYR A 136 9.27 21.28 0.87
C TYR A 136 7.89 20.91 0.30
N PRO A 137 7.07 20.11 1.02
CA PRO A 137 5.74 19.70 0.57
C PRO A 137 4.80 20.84 0.13
N HIS A 138 4.92 22.02 0.73
CA HIS A 138 4.12 23.21 0.36
C HIS A 138 4.60 23.91 -0.92
N GLN A 139 5.74 23.51 -1.47
CA GLN A 139 6.35 24.11 -2.67
C GLN A 139 6.14 23.24 -3.93
N ILE A 140 5.58 22.06 -3.79
CA ILE A 140 5.40 21.08 -4.85
C ILE A 140 3.91 20.89 -5.18
N SER A 141 3.61 20.45 -6.38
CA SER A 141 2.27 20.11 -6.81
C SER A 141 1.72 18.87 -6.09
N ALA A 142 0.40 18.69 -6.10
CA ALA A 142 -0.24 17.51 -5.53
C ALA A 142 0.26 16.19 -6.18
N GLY A 143 0.51 16.20 -7.49
CA GLY A 143 1.07 15.05 -8.20
C GLY A 143 2.50 14.72 -7.76
N GLU A 144 3.36 15.74 -7.59
CA GLU A 144 4.72 15.55 -7.07
C GLU A 144 4.72 15.06 -5.62
N ALA A 145 3.83 15.58 -4.78
CA ALA A 145 3.67 15.10 -3.41
C ALA A 145 3.23 13.63 -3.37
N GLN A 146 2.34 13.23 -4.27
CA GLN A 146 1.90 11.83 -4.41
C GLN A 146 3.05 10.93 -4.88
N ARG A 147 3.82 11.31 -5.90
CA ARG A 147 4.99 10.57 -6.36
C ARG A 147 6.06 10.47 -5.27
N THR A 148 6.28 11.54 -4.50
CA THR A 148 7.18 11.55 -3.33
C THR A 148 6.75 10.53 -2.27
N SER A 149 5.46 10.49 -1.95
CA SER A 149 4.89 9.50 -1.00
C SER A 149 5.04 8.08 -1.52
N LEU A 150 4.85 7.87 -2.82
CA LEU A 150 5.04 6.57 -3.47
C LEU A 150 6.52 6.14 -3.43
N ALA A 151 7.47 7.05 -3.75
CA ALA A 151 8.90 6.78 -3.65
C ALA A 151 9.31 6.32 -2.24
N ARG A 152 8.86 7.06 -1.21
CA ARG A 152 9.09 6.69 0.19
C ARG A 152 8.57 5.29 0.49
N THR A 153 7.37 4.96 -0.01
CA THR A 153 6.73 3.67 0.23
C THR A 153 7.46 2.53 -0.48
N LEU A 154 7.85 2.71 -1.74
CA LEU A 154 8.61 1.72 -2.51
C LEU A 154 9.97 1.41 -1.87
N LEU A 155 10.64 2.41 -1.32
CA LEU A 155 11.92 2.23 -0.65
C LEU A 155 11.83 1.47 0.68
N THR A 156 10.64 1.27 1.24
CA THR A 156 10.45 0.33 2.35
C THR A 156 10.52 -1.13 1.91
N GLN A 157 10.53 -1.40 0.60
CA GLN A 157 10.53 -2.74 -0.02
C GLN A 157 9.48 -3.67 0.60
N PRO A 158 8.19 -3.30 0.52
CA PRO A 158 7.13 -4.13 1.08
C PRO A 158 6.90 -5.37 0.22
N ASP A 159 6.50 -6.48 0.85
CA ASP A 159 6.03 -7.67 0.13
C ASP A 159 4.73 -7.37 -0.64
N LEU A 160 3.86 -6.54 -0.07
CA LEU A 160 2.59 -6.13 -0.70
C LEU A 160 2.43 -4.62 -0.59
N LEU A 161 2.22 -3.96 -1.73
CA LEU A 161 1.89 -2.54 -1.81
C LEU A 161 0.40 -2.37 -2.10
N SER A 162 -0.30 -1.73 -1.18
CA SER A 162 -1.70 -1.33 -1.34
C SER A 162 -1.78 0.16 -1.67
N VAL A 163 -2.48 0.52 -2.75
CA VAL A 163 -2.63 1.92 -3.17
C VAL A 163 -4.10 2.28 -3.21
N SER A 164 -4.48 3.37 -2.54
CA SER A 164 -5.85 3.87 -2.56
C SER A 164 -5.94 5.12 -3.41
N TYR A 165 -6.57 5.02 -4.59
CA TYR A 165 -6.91 6.16 -5.43
C TYR A 165 -8.43 6.38 -5.45
N THR A 166 -8.88 7.60 -5.20
CA THR A 166 -10.32 7.94 -5.31
C THR A 166 -10.70 8.41 -6.72
N HIS A 167 -9.72 8.79 -7.53
CA HIS A 167 -9.92 9.25 -8.92
C HIS A 167 -8.90 8.59 -9.85
N LEU A 168 -9.18 7.35 -10.27
CA LEU A 168 -8.57 6.80 -11.48
C LEU A 168 -9.37 7.33 -12.67
N THR A 169 -8.93 8.41 -13.28
CA THR A 169 -9.21 8.65 -14.69
C THR A 169 -8.34 7.68 -15.46
N LEU A 170 -8.87 6.48 -15.76
CA LEU A 170 -8.27 5.64 -16.79
C LEU A 170 -8.31 6.48 -18.08
N PRO A 171 -7.19 6.58 -18.86
CA PRO A 171 -7.27 7.13 -20.18
C PRO A 171 -8.28 6.29 -20.95
N THR A 172 -9.36 6.91 -21.39
CA THR A 172 -10.28 6.31 -22.35
C THR A 172 -9.45 6.08 -23.61
N THR A 173 -9.03 4.85 -23.86
CA THR A 173 -8.63 4.41 -25.19
C THR A 173 -9.89 4.52 -26.03
N GLU A 174 -10.01 5.62 -26.80
CA GLU A 174 -10.92 5.66 -27.93
C GLU A 174 -10.48 4.52 -28.86
N ALA A 175 -11.30 3.48 -28.90
CA ALA A 175 -11.19 2.47 -29.92
C ALA A 175 -11.60 3.14 -31.26
N VAL A 176 -10.63 3.30 -32.15
CA VAL A 176 -10.84 3.59 -33.58
C VAL A 176 -11.25 2.31 -34.27
#